data_24ec64686ac0b1f46b8b21161635bd26
#
_entry.id   24ec64686ac0b1f46b8b21161635bd26
#
_cell.length_a   1.000
_cell.length_b   1.000
_cell.length_c   1.000
_cell.angle_alpha   90.00
_cell.angle_beta   90.00
_cell.angle_gamma   90.00
#
_symmetry.space_group_name_H-M   'P 1'
#
loop_
_entity.id
_entity.type
_entity.pdbx_description
1 polymer ?
#
loop_
_entity_poly.entity_id
_entity_poly.type
_entity_poly.pdbx_seq_one_letter_code
_entity_poly.pdbx_strand_id
1 'polypeptide(L)' 'PGFFPAEQNRKILSPERISQIMGQTPMDRFGNPDELIGAAILLCSRNAGSFITGTSIYVDGGFTGMRI' A
#
# COMPACT_ATOMS: atom_id res chain seq x y z
N PRO A 1 3.58 1.77 2.70
CA PRO A 1 2.36 1.32 2.00
C PRO A 1 1.82 2.39 1.09
N GLY A 2 0.91 2.00 0.21
CA GLY A 2 0.22 2.93 -0.65
C GLY A 2 -0.98 3.57 0.03
N PHE A 3 -2.01 3.85 -0.76
CA PHE A 3 -3.20 4.51 -0.25
C PHE A 3 -4.21 3.51 0.26
N PHE A 4 -4.58 3.66 1.53
CA PHE A 4 -5.54 2.82 2.20
C PHE A 4 -6.65 3.70 2.76
N PRO A 5 -7.91 3.27 2.71
CA PRO A 5 -9.00 4.08 3.20
C PRO A 5 -8.93 4.18 4.72
N ALA A 6 -8.69 5.39 5.20
CA ALA A 6 -8.85 5.74 6.60
C ALA A 6 -9.92 6.81 6.69
N GLU A 7 -10.62 6.86 7.79
CA GLU A 7 -11.72 7.80 7.94
C GLU A 7 -11.25 9.25 7.77
N GLN A 8 -10.07 9.57 8.27
CA GLN A 8 -9.46 10.88 8.09
C GLN A 8 -9.20 11.20 6.62
N ASN A 9 -8.70 10.22 5.87
CA ASN A 9 -8.38 10.41 4.46
C ASN A 9 -9.64 10.62 3.62
N ARG A 10 -10.74 9.95 3.96
CA ARG A 10 -12.00 10.10 3.24
C ARG A 10 -12.56 11.51 3.37
N LYS A 11 -12.31 12.17 4.51
CA LYS A 11 -12.77 13.54 4.74
C LYS A 11 -11.90 14.59 4.08
N ILE A 12 -10.60 14.27 3.88
CA ILE A 12 -9.61 15.21 3.36
C ILE A 12 -9.50 15.12 1.85
N LEU A 13 -9.67 13.92 1.28
CA LEU A 13 -9.47 13.71 -0.15
C LEU A 13 -10.69 14.16 -0.95
N SER A 14 -10.48 15.09 -1.89
CA SER A 14 -11.49 15.48 -2.85
C SER A 14 -11.71 14.36 -3.88
N PRO A 15 -12.87 14.34 -4.57
CA PRO A 15 -13.09 13.38 -5.65
C PRO A 15 -12.01 13.46 -6.74
N GLU A 16 -11.51 14.64 -7.03
CA GLU A 16 -10.44 14.84 -8.01
C GLU A 16 -9.15 14.18 -7.55
N ARG A 17 -8.82 14.34 -6.28
CA ARG A 17 -7.61 13.73 -5.71
C ARG A 17 -7.72 12.21 -5.70
N ILE A 18 -8.89 11.68 -5.38
CA ILE A 18 -9.14 10.24 -5.42
C ILE A 18 -8.94 9.72 -6.84
N SER A 19 -9.46 10.42 -7.83
CA SER A 19 -9.30 10.04 -9.24
C SER A 19 -7.83 10.03 -9.65
N GLN A 20 -7.05 11.03 -9.22
CA GLN A 20 -5.62 11.07 -9.49
C GLN A 20 -4.89 9.89 -8.89
N ILE A 21 -5.21 9.54 -7.65
CA ILE A 21 -4.61 8.40 -6.96
C ILE A 21 -4.96 7.10 -7.69
N MET A 22 -6.21 6.93 -8.10
CA MET A 22 -6.64 5.75 -8.85
C MET A 22 -5.91 5.65 -10.19
N GLY A 23 -5.74 6.76 -10.89
CA GLY A 23 -5.04 6.79 -12.17
C GLY A 23 -3.56 6.41 -12.05
N GLN A 24 -2.97 6.57 -10.88
CA GLN A 24 -1.56 6.26 -10.62
C GLN A 24 -1.38 4.91 -9.91
N THR A 25 -2.45 4.19 -9.64
CA THR A 25 -2.39 2.91 -8.95
C THR A 25 -2.76 1.81 -9.95
N PRO A 26 -1.79 0.99 -10.40
CA PRO A 26 -2.07 -0.05 -11.39
C PRO A 26 -3.20 -1.00 -11.03
N MET A 27 -3.38 -1.32 -9.74
CA MET A 27 -4.49 -2.18 -9.32
C MET A 27 -5.83 -1.44 -9.28
N ASP A 28 -5.82 -0.14 -9.49
CA ASP A 28 -7.01 0.70 -9.68
C ASP A 28 -7.98 0.62 -8.51
N ARG A 29 -7.45 0.61 -7.30
CA ARG A 29 -8.25 0.62 -6.07
C ARG A 29 -7.39 1.03 -4.88
N PHE A 30 -8.05 1.45 -3.80
CA PHE A 30 -7.37 1.57 -2.51
C PHE A 30 -7.08 0.18 -1.95
N GLY A 31 -6.04 0.09 -1.13
CA GLY A 31 -5.78 -1.13 -0.39
C GLY A 31 -6.74 -1.31 0.77
N ASN A 32 -7.05 -2.56 1.11
CA ASN A 32 -7.73 -2.88 2.35
C ASN A 32 -6.68 -2.95 3.46
N PRO A 33 -6.91 -2.35 4.64
CA PRO A 33 -5.94 -2.42 5.74
C PRO A 33 -5.50 -3.83 6.08
N ASP A 34 -6.36 -4.82 5.92
CA ASP A 34 -5.99 -6.23 6.15
C ASP A 34 -4.91 -6.71 5.20
N GLU A 35 -4.75 -6.07 4.07
CA GLU A 35 -3.73 -6.47 3.09
C GLU A 35 -2.31 -6.11 3.52
N LEU A 36 -2.14 -5.36 4.61
CA LEU A 36 -0.84 -5.10 5.22
C LEU A 36 -0.40 -6.21 6.17
N ILE A 37 -1.33 -7.07 6.61
CA ILE A 37 -1.06 -8.06 7.63
C ILE A 37 -0.03 -9.10 7.16
N GLY A 38 -0.16 -9.57 5.93
CA GLY A 38 0.76 -10.57 5.39
C GLY A 38 2.21 -10.11 5.38
N ALA A 39 2.46 -8.87 4.92
CA ALA A 39 3.81 -8.31 4.92
C ALA A 39 4.32 -8.10 6.35
N ALA A 40 3.46 -7.62 7.26
CA ALA A 40 3.84 -7.45 8.65
C ALA A 40 4.20 -8.78 9.32
N ILE A 41 3.41 -9.82 9.08
CA ILE A 41 3.69 -11.15 9.62
C ILE A 41 5.01 -11.69 9.07
N LEU A 42 5.24 -11.55 7.77
CA LEU A 42 6.47 -12.01 7.14
C LEU A 42 7.70 -11.36 7.78
N LEU A 43 7.66 -10.03 7.92
CA LEU A 43 8.81 -9.28 8.46
C LEU A 43 9.01 -9.54 9.95
N CYS A 44 7.96 -9.86 10.68
CA CYS A 44 8.03 -10.16 12.10
C CYS A 44 8.30 -11.64 12.39
N SER A 45 8.19 -12.50 11.39
CA SER A 45 8.37 -13.93 11.57
C SER A 45 9.84 -14.28 11.75
N ARG A 46 10.15 -14.95 12.87
CA ARG A 46 11.51 -15.34 13.18
C ARG A 46 12.10 -16.32 12.15
N ASN A 47 11.27 -17.21 11.63
CA ASN A 47 11.74 -18.21 10.66
C ASN A 47 11.58 -17.71 9.22
N ALA A 48 10.39 -17.18 8.87
CA ALA A 48 10.11 -16.80 7.49
C ALA A 48 10.85 -15.54 7.07
N GLY A 49 11.06 -14.59 8.00
CA GLY A 49 11.73 -13.33 7.71
C GLY A 49 13.18 -13.25 8.15
N SER A 50 13.78 -14.36 8.58
CA SER A 50 15.09 -14.33 9.24
C SER A 50 16.24 -13.86 8.36
N PHE A 51 16.10 -13.96 7.03
CA PHE A 51 17.13 -13.50 6.10
C PHE A 51 16.70 -12.24 5.34
N ILE A 52 15.58 -11.63 5.72
CA ILE A 52 15.06 -10.41 5.09
C ILE A 52 15.47 -9.22 5.94
N THR A 53 16.38 -8.41 5.43
CA THR A 53 16.84 -7.20 6.11
C THR A 53 17.37 -6.21 5.09
N GLY A 54 17.44 -4.94 5.47
CA GLY A 54 17.95 -3.89 4.60
C GLY A 54 17.08 -3.61 3.37
N THR A 55 15.81 -3.99 3.40
CA THR A 55 14.90 -3.86 2.27
C THR A 55 13.54 -3.35 2.71
N SER A 56 12.72 -2.98 1.74
CA SER A 56 11.34 -2.58 1.95
C SER A 56 10.41 -3.47 1.12
N ILE A 57 9.24 -3.74 1.65
CA ILE A 57 8.19 -4.45 0.91
C ILE A 57 7.12 -3.43 0.55
N TYR A 58 6.86 -3.25 -0.74
CA TYR A 58 5.85 -2.32 -1.21
C TYR A 58 4.48 -3.00 -1.20
N VAL A 59 3.52 -2.39 -0.49
CA VAL A 59 2.13 -2.85 -0.43
C VAL A 59 1.28 -1.67 -0.87
N ASP A 60 1.27 -1.40 -2.16
CA ASP A 60 0.76 -0.14 -2.71
C ASP A 60 -0.03 -0.32 -4.01
N GLY A 61 -0.38 -1.55 -4.37
CA GLY A 61 -1.12 -1.81 -5.61
C GLY A 61 -0.36 -1.42 -6.86
N GLY A 62 0.96 -1.26 -6.77
CA GLY A 62 1.81 -0.91 -7.89
C GLY A 62 2.10 0.58 -8.03
N PHE A 63 1.61 1.41 -7.10
CA PHE A 63 1.75 2.87 -7.19
C PHE A 63 3.20 3.30 -7.38
N THR A 64 4.11 2.78 -6.56
CA THR A 64 5.52 3.15 -6.61
C THR A 64 6.21 2.68 -7.89
N GLY A 65 5.67 1.65 -8.53
CA GLY A 65 6.21 1.12 -9.78
C GLY A 65 5.80 1.89 -11.03
N MET A 66 4.88 2.86 -10.89
CA MET A 66 4.42 3.65 -12.03
C MET A 66 5.51 4.60 -12.50
N ARG A 67 5.76 4.59 -13.81
CA ARG A 67 6.66 5.53 -14.48
C ARG A 67 5.95 6.13 -15.69
N ILE A 68 5.92 7.41 -15.73
CA ILE A 68 5.30 8.13 -16.84
C ILE A 68 6.28 9.15 -17.37
#